data_cf64892c552fa0a164afd7f96cf85f29
#
_entry.id   cf64892c552fa0a164afd7f96cf85f29
#
_cell.length_a   1.000
_cell.length_b   1.000
_cell.length_c   1.000
_cell.angle_alpha   90.00
_cell.angle_beta   90.00
_cell.angle_gamma   90.00
#
_symmetry.space_group_name_H-M   'P 1'
#
loop_
_entity.id
_entity.type
_entity.pdbx_description
1 polymer ?
#
loop_
_entity_poly.entity_id
_entity_poly.type
_entity_poly.pdbx_seq_one_letter_code
_entity_poly.pdbx_strand_id
1 'polypeptide(L)'
;LIHTFGVNYYSGNALIHGYYVFLTVLAAIAILWLRVFSSLSAMCKPYVIREVLIRNNATTELRLEFAGKGNQKPIRYHAGQIAWITVRHSRFSFKEHPFSIASSDIDQNKIGFAIRELGDFTATIKDLKPGEIVYVEGGFGIFNPYILGDEGFVLIAGGIGIAPVMGILRSMADRKDRRYVVLYYGSRDKESIGFYDEL
;
A
#
# COMPACT_ATOMS: atom_id res chain seq x y z
N LEU A 1 -8.97 21.25 23.47
CA LEU A 1 -9.58 20.41 24.52
C LEU A 1 -9.55 21.12 25.89
N ILE A 2 -8.42 21.69 26.32
CA ILE A 2 -8.29 22.41 27.60
C ILE A 2 -9.19 23.65 27.63
N HIS A 3 -9.33 24.36 26.52
CA HIS A 3 -10.23 25.54 26.43
C HIS A 3 -11.71 25.19 26.51
N THR A 4 -12.12 24.00 26.07
CA THR A 4 -13.54 23.59 26.12
C THR A 4 -13.99 23.19 27.50
N PHE A 5 -13.07 22.74 28.37
CA PHE A 5 -13.38 22.40 29.75
C PHE A 5 -13.32 23.61 30.74
N GLY A 6 -12.71 24.70 30.33
CA GLY A 6 -12.51 25.88 31.20
C GLY A 6 -13.60 26.94 31.15
N VAL A 7 -14.61 26.78 30.29
CA VAL A 7 -15.67 27.79 30.17
C VAL A 7 -16.85 27.43 31.09
N ASN A 8 -16.98 28.07 32.19
CA ASN A 8 -18.05 27.91 33.20
C ASN A 8 -19.48 27.93 32.63
N TYR A 9 -19.69 28.45 31.43
CA TYR A 9 -20.97 28.46 30.73
C TYR A 9 -21.51 27.07 30.39
N TYR A 10 -20.63 26.09 30.16
CA TYR A 10 -21.04 24.73 29.83
C TYR A 10 -21.17 23.80 31.03
N SER A 11 -20.62 24.19 32.19
CA SER A 11 -20.64 23.34 33.40
C SER A 11 -22.01 23.25 34.09
N GLY A 12 -22.94 24.17 33.75
CA GLY A 12 -24.28 24.20 34.33
C GLY A 12 -25.32 23.29 33.67
N ASN A 13 -25.03 22.74 32.47
CA ASN A 13 -25.98 21.92 31.73
C ASN A 13 -25.50 20.49 31.60
N ALA A 14 -26.01 19.59 32.45
CA ALA A 14 -25.64 18.21 32.50
C ALA A 14 -25.80 17.46 31.15
N LEU A 15 -26.77 17.85 30.33
CA LEU A 15 -27.01 17.24 29.00
C LEU A 15 -25.88 17.61 28.03
N ILE A 16 -25.46 18.89 28.03
CA ILE A 16 -24.36 19.33 27.17
C ILE A 16 -23.05 18.65 27.59
N HIS A 17 -22.78 18.57 28.88
CA HIS A 17 -21.60 17.86 29.39
C HIS A 17 -21.62 16.39 29.02
N GLY A 18 -22.75 15.72 29.22
CA GLY A 18 -22.92 14.30 28.80
C GLY A 18 -22.69 14.10 27.31
N TYR A 19 -23.16 15.00 26.45
CA TYR A 19 -22.95 14.95 25.01
C TYR A 19 -21.45 15.03 24.64
N TYR A 20 -20.70 15.96 25.22
CA TYR A 20 -19.26 16.08 24.96
C TYR A 20 -18.45 14.90 25.49
N VAL A 21 -18.81 14.38 26.66
CA VAL A 21 -18.20 13.17 27.20
C VAL A 21 -18.46 11.98 26.27
N PHE A 22 -19.70 11.81 25.79
CA PHE A 22 -20.05 10.77 24.83
C PHE A 22 -19.23 10.88 23.53
N LEU A 23 -19.12 12.06 22.94
CA LEU A 23 -18.33 12.28 21.72
C LEU A 23 -16.84 11.98 21.96
N THR A 24 -16.30 12.37 23.11
CA THR A 24 -14.90 12.12 23.45
C THR A 24 -14.64 10.61 23.60
N VAL A 25 -15.52 9.90 24.27
CA VAL A 25 -15.43 8.44 24.42
C VAL A 25 -15.57 7.76 23.06
N LEU A 26 -16.51 8.17 22.22
CA LEU A 26 -16.68 7.64 20.88
C LEU A 26 -15.42 7.85 20.01
N ALA A 27 -14.85 9.06 20.07
CA ALA A 27 -13.61 9.35 19.35
C ALA A 27 -12.42 8.51 19.86
N ALA A 28 -12.30 8.33 21.18
CA ALA A 28 -11.28 7.48 21.78
C ALA A 28 -11.43 6.01 21.37
N ILE A 29 -12.66 5.49 21.34
CA ILE A 29 -12.96 4.14 20.87
C ILE A 29 -12.62 4.00 19.38
N ALA A 30 -12.99 4.98 18.55
CA ALA A 30 -12.67 4.97 17.12
C ALA A 30 -11.16 4.99 16.88
N ILE A 31 -10.41 5.81 17.59
CA ILE A 31 -8.94 5.87 17.52
C ILE A 31 -8.33 4.53 17.95
N LEU A 32 -8.80 3.97 19.07
CA LEU A 32 -8.34 2.67 19.56
C LEU A 32 -8.64 1.56 18.54
N TRP A 33 -9.85 1.55 17.99
CA TRP A 33 -10.25 0.62 16.95
C TRP A 33 -9.34 0.72 15.73
N LEU A 34 -9.18 1.91 15.16
CA LEU A 34 -8.33 2.13 13.98
C LEU A 34 -6.87 1.77 14.23
N ARG A 35 -6.34 2.05 15.43
CA ARG A 35 -4.92 1.83 15.75
C ARG A 35 -4.60 0.40 16.20
N VAL A 36 -5.49 -0.22 16.97
CA VAL A 36 -5.25 -1.56 17.51
C VAL A 36 -5.76 -2.63 16.55
N PHE A 37 -6.98 -2.50 16.05
CA PHE A 37 -7.56 -3.53 15.20
C PHE A 37 -6.99 -3.55 13.77
N SER A 38 -6.66 -2.38 13.19
CA SER A 38 -5.98 -2.36 11.89
C SER A 38 -4.60 -3.00 12.01
N SER A 39 -3.83 -2.65 13.04
CA SER A 39 -2.52 -3.27 13.30
C SER A 39 -2.61 -4.76 13.58
N LEU A 40 -3.63 -5.21 14.33
CA LEU A 40 -3.88 -6.64 14.55
C LEU A 40 -4.27 -7.35 13.24
N SER A 41 -5.04 -6.69 12.38
CA SER A 41 -5.39 -7.22 11.05
C SER A 41 -4.16 -7.38 10.16
N ALA A 42 -3.25 -6.40 10.15
CA ALA A 42 -1.96 -6.47 9.45
C ALA A 42 -1.07 -7.59 10.00
N MET A 43 -1.11 -7.82 11.34
CA MET A 43 -0.40 -8.95 11.96
C MET A 43 -0.82 -10.31 11.45
N CYS A 44 -2.10 -10.47 11.10
CA CYS A 44 -2.61 -11.73 10.58
C CYS A 44 -2.17 -11.96 9.13
N LYS A 45 -1.49 -11.02 8.51
CA LYS A 45 -1.08 -11.08 7.09
C LYS A 45 0.43 -10.83 6.93
N PRO A 46 1.28 -11.72 7.48
CA PRO A 46 2.72 -11.62 7.30
C PRO A 46 3.10 -12.05 5.88
N TYR A 47 4.03 -11.33 5.31
CA TYR A 47 4.69 -11.67 4.06
C TYR A 47 6.18 -11.82 4.30
N VAL A 48 6.84 -12.63 3.49
CA VAL A 48 8.28 -12.78 3.50
C VAL A 48 8.87 -12.24 2.21
N ILE A 49 9.99 -11.56 2.30
CA ILE A 49 10.73 -11.08 1.13
C ILE A 49 11.29 -12.29 0.40
N ARG A 50 10.96 -12.43 -0.88
CA ARG A 50 11.53 -13.43 -1.77
C ARG A 50 12.69 -12.87 -2.57
N GLU A 51 12.49 -11.67 -3.11
CA GLU A 51 13.49 -11.03 -3.97
C GLU A 51 13.52 -9.52 -3.72
N VAL A 52 14.71 -8.96 -3.83
CA VAL A 52 14.97 -7.52 -3.87
C VAL A 52 15.71 -7.24 -5.17
N LEU A 53 15.06 -6.58 -6.11
CA LEU A 53 15.57 -6.36 -7.46
C LEU A 53 15.82 -4.87 -7.68
N ILE A 54 17.04 -4.52 -8.05
CA ILE A 54 17.37 -3.15 -8.45
C ILE A 54 16.93 -2.98 -9.90
N ARG A 55 15.95 -2.11 -10.15
CA ARG A 55 15.39 -1.85 -11.48
C ARG A 55 16.08 -0.72 -12.23
N ASN A 56 16.60 0.25 -11.48
CA ASN A 56 17.48 1.30 -11.95
C ASN A 56 18.21 1.91 -10.77
N ASN A 57 19.00 2.97 -10.99
CA ASN A 57 19.81 3.63 -9.94
C ASN A 57 19.03 4.13 -8.72
N ALA A 58 17.73 4.30 -8.84
CA ALA A 58 16.89 4.88 -7.79
C ALA A 58 15.63 4.04 -7.46
N THR A 59 15.39 2.92 -8.15
CA THR A 59 14.17 2.14 -7.97
C THR A 59 14.48 0.69 -7.65
N THR A 60 13.94 0.23 -6.53
CA THR A 60 14.04 -1.15 -6.07
C THR A 60 12.65 -1.80 -6.11
N GLU A 61 12.56 -2.97 -6.69
CA GLU A 61 11.37 -3.81 -6.64
C GLU A 61 11.50 -4.83 -5.51
N LEU A 62 10.52 -4.83 -4.60
CA LEU A 62 10.35 -5.86 -3.58
C LEU A 62 9.32 -6.87 -4.07
N ARG A 63 9.67 -8.16 -4.05
CA ARG A 63 8.74 -9.25 -4.27
C ARG A 63 8.53 -10.03 -2.99
N LEU A 64 7.31 -10.09 -2.56
CA LEU A 64 6.89 -10.69 -1.31
C LEU A 64 6.00 -11.89 -1.57
N GLU A 65 6.07 -12.88 -0.67
CA GLU A 65 5.19 -14.03 -0.67
C GLU A 65 4.51 -14.18 0.69
N PHE A 66 3.24 -14.53 0.66
CA PHE A 66 2.44 -14.70 1.87
C PHE A 66 3.00 -15.82 2.75
N ALA A 67 3.23 -15.51 4.03
CA ALA A 67 3.82 -16.42 5.01
C ALA A 67 2.85 -16.78 6.16
N GLY A 68 1.54 -16.54 5.96
CA GLY A 68 0.53 -16.88 6.96
C GLY A 68 0.39 -18.38 7.18
N LYS A 69 -0.03 -18.75 8.38
CA LYS A 69 -0.22 -20.17 8.80
C LYS A 69 -1.69 -20.48 9.09
N GLY A 70 -2.08 -21.71 8.86
CA GLY A 70 -3.44 -22.20 9.15
C GLY A 70 -4.49 -21.53 8.26
N ASN A 71 -5.54 -20.97 8.86
CA ASN A 71 -6.66 -20.34 8.16
C ASN A 71 -6.41 -18.88 7.73
N GLN A 72 -5.19 -18.37 7.89
CA GLN A 72 -4.85 -17.03 7.46
C GLN A 72 -4.87 -16.94 5.93
N LYS A 73 -5.37 -15.81 5.43
CA LYS A 73 -5.43 -15.55 3.98
C LYS A 73 -4.62 -14.31 3.64
N PRO A 74 -4.01 -14.25 2.46
CA PRO A 74 -3.36 -13.05 1.97
C PRO A 74 -4.33 -11.86 1.90
N ILE A 75 -3.80 -10.66 1.73
CA ILE A 75 -4.65 -9.52 1.39
C ILE A 75 -5.29 -9.77 0.02
N ARG A 76 -6.49 -9.22 -0.18
CA ARG A 76 -7.11 -9.16 -1.51
C ARG A 76 -6.83 -7.79 -2.11
N TYR A 77 -6.35 -7.78 -3.32
CA TYR A 77 -6.07 -6.55 -4.04
C TYR A 77 -6.37 -6.69 -5.53
N HIS A 78 -6.49 -5.58 -6.19
CA HIS A 78 -6.53 -5.48 -7.66
C HIS A 78 -5.31 -4.72 -8.16
N ALA A 79 -4.88 -5.05 -9.36
CA ALA A 79 -3.79 -4.34 -10.02
C ALA A 79 -4.06 -2.83 -10.10
N GLY A 80 -3.06 -2.03 -9.79
CA GLY A 80 -3.16 -0.57 -9.71
C GLY A 80 -3.49 0.01 -8.34
N GLN A 81 -3.92 -0.81 -7.39
CA GLN A 81 -4.19 -0.40 -6.01
C GLN A 81 -2.90 -0.13 -5.23
N ILE A 82 -3.05 0.44 -4.03
CA ILE A 82 -1.98 0.70 -3.07
C ILE A 82 -2.10 -0.19 -1.84
N ALA A 83 -0.99 -0.43 -1.17
CA ALA A 83 -0.97 -1.06 0.14
C ALA A 83 0.04 -0.35 1.06
N TRP A 84 -0.22 -0.41 2.37
CA TRP A 84 0.71 0.03 3.40
C TRP A 84 1.64 -1.10 3.73
N ILE A 85 2.93 -0.81 3.85
CA ILE A 85 3.93 -1.78 4.27
C ILE A 85 4.67 -1.31 5.53
N THR A 86 4.96 -2.26 6.41
CA THR A 86 5.79 -2.07 7.60
C THR A 86 6.96 -3.04 7.53
N VAL A 87 8.17 -2.51 7.51
CA VAL A 87 9.42 -3.27 7.36
C VAL A 87 10.32 -3.05 8.57
N ARG A 88 10.96 -4.11 9.07
CA ARG A 88 11.93 -4.05 10.19
C ARG A 88 11.44 -3.37 11.47
N HIS A 89 10.15 -3.16 11.60
CA HIS A 89 9.55 -2.55 12.77
C HIS A 89 8.53 -3.48 13.42
N SER A 90 8.25 -3.22 14.68
CA SER A 90 7.11 -3.82 15.33
C SER A 90 5.84 -3.47 14.54
N ARG A 91 4.97 -4.44 14.39
CA ARG A 91 3.62 -4.31 13.83
C ARG A 91 2.75 -3.21 14.47
N PHE A 92 3.15 -2.72 15.64
CA PHE A 92 2.54 -1.58 16.32
C PHE A 92 3.26 -0.26 16.02
N SER A 93 4.23 -0.29 15.11
CA SER A 93 4.94 0.91 14.69
C SER A 93 4.01 1.78 13.86
N PHE A 94 4.05 3.08 14.11
CA PHE A 94 3.41 4.11 13.28
C PHE A 94 4.17 4.39 11.98
N LYS A 95 5.20 3.60 11.66
CA LYS A 95 6.04 3.76 10.47
C LYS A 95 5.55 2.87 9.33
N GLU A 96 4.32 3.10 8.95
CA GLU A 96 3.71 2.49 7.77
C GLU A 96 3.91 3.42 6.57
N HIS A 97 4.22 2.85 5.42
CA HIS A 97 4.43 3.61 4.20
C HIS A 97 3.57 3.06 3.07
N PRO A 98 2.82 3.93 2.36
CA PRO A 98 1.97 3.51 1.25
C PRO A 98 2.80 3.37 -0.03
N PHE A 99 2.61 2.25 -0.73
CA PHE A 99 3.21 2.02 -2.05
C PHE A 99 2.20 1.42 -3.01
N SER A 100 2.35 1.78 -4.28
CA SER A 100 1.57 1.17 -5.35
C SER A 100 2.00 -0.28 -5.56
N ILE A 101 1.01 -1.15 -5.71
CA ILE A 101 1.23 -2.56 -6.00
C ILE A 101 1.64 -2.69 -7.46
N ALA A 102 2.81 -3.26 -7.69
CA ALA A 102 3.41 -3.44 -9.01
C ALA A 102 3.30 -4.88 -9.55
N SER A 103 2.73 -5.81 -8.77
CA SER A 103 2.50 -7.19 -9.17
C SER A 103 1.13 -7.40 -9.79
N SER A 104 1.00 -8.49 -10.53
CA SER A 104 -0.29 -9.04 -10.96
C SER A 104 -1.14 -9.43 -9.78
N ASP A 105 -2.46 -9.32 -9.93
CA ASP A 105 -3.46 -9.69 -8.93
C ASP A 105 -4.02 -11.12 -9.11
N ILE A 106 -3.44 -11.91 -10.01
CA ILE A 106 -3.88 -13.28 -10.26
C ILE A 106 -3.47 -14.22 -9.11
N ASP A 107 -2.21 -14.13 -8.69
CA ASP A 107 -1.73 -14.90 -7.54
C ASP A 107 -1.68 -14.00 -6.29
N GLN A 108 -2.76 -14.02 -5.51
CA GLN A 108 -2.89 -13.22 -4.30
C GLN A 108 -1.89 -13.60 -3.18
N ASN A 109 -1.17 -14.72 -3.32
CA ASN A 109 -0.10 -15.08 -2.39
C ASN A 109 1.18 -14.29 -2.65
N LYS A 110 1.32 -13.70 -3.82
CA LYS A 110 2.48 -12.90 -4.22
C LYS A 110 2.07 -11.46 -4.37
N ILE A 111 2.89 -10.55 -3.83
CA ILE A 111 2.70 -9.12 -3.98
C ILE A 111 4.04 -8.44 -4.22
N GLY A 112 4.07 -7.49 -5.13
CA GLY A 112 5.28 -6.75 -5.50
C GLY A 112 5.08 -5.26 -5.39
N PHE A 113 6.14 -4.56 -4.98
CA PHE A 113 6.17 -3.11 -4.85
C PHE A 113 7.39 -2.55 -5.58
N ALA A 114 7.20 -1.54 -6.40
CA ALA A 114 8.30 -0.76 -6.95
C ALA A 114 8.46 0.52 -6.14
N ILE A 115 9.62 0.69 -5.52
CA ILE A 115 9.88 1.76 -4.55
C ILE A 115 11.05 2.59 -5.03
N ARG A 116 10.82 3.89 -5.20
CA ARG A 116 11.88 4.84 -5.53
C ARG A 116 12.52 5.39 -4.26
N GLU A 117 13.84 5.48 -4.25
CA GLU A 117 14.60 6.12 -3.19
C GLU A 117 14.36 7.64 -3.20
N LEU A 118 13.65 8.15 -2.19
CA LEU A 118 13.29 9.57 -2.04
C LEU A 118 13.53 10.11 -0.63
N GLY A 119 13.90 9.27 0.33
CA GLY A 119 14.13 9.64 1.72
C GLY A 119 14.64 8.48 2.55
N ASP A 120 14.85 8.71 3.83
CA ASP A 120 15.56 7.78 4.74
C ASP A 120 14.97 6.36 4.73
N PHE A 121 13.65 6.25 4.81
CA PHE A 121 13.01 4.93 4.77
C PHE A 121 13.22 4.22 3.43
N THR A 122 12.96 4.91 2.33
CA THR A 122 13.06 4.30 0.99
C THR A 122 14.49 3.96 0.61
N ALA A 123 15.49 4.66 1.16
CA ALA A 123 16.89 4.34 0.99
C ALA A 123 17.28 2.99 1.63
N THR A 124 16.57 2.55 2.68
CA THR A 124 16.85 1.27 3.36
C THR A 124 16.26 0.06 2.63
N ILE A 125 15.40 0.26 1.65
CA ILE A 125 14.69 -0.83 0.96
C ILE A 125 15.65 -1.74 0.19
N LYS A 126 16.69 -1.19 -0.42
CA LYS A 126 17.71 -1.95 -1.14
C LYS A 126 18.56 -2.86 -0.25
N ASP A 127 18.60 -2.57 1.06
CA ASP A 127 19.37 -3.33 2.05
C ASP A 127 18.57 -4.46 2.70
N LEU A 128 17.31 -4.64 2.29
CA LEU A 128 16.48 -5.73 2.75
C LEU A 128 16.97 -7.06 2.18
N LYS A 129 16.74 -8.13 2.93
CA LYS A 129 17.21 -9.46 2.56
C LYS A 129 16.05 -10.42 2.37
N PRO A 130 16.16 -11.38 1.43
CA PRO A 130 15.25 -12.50 1.37
C PRO A 130 15.11 -13.18 2.73
N GLY A 131 13.88 -13.53 3.12
CA GLY A 131 13.55 -14.11 4.41
C GLY A 131 13.10 -13.10 5.48
N GLU A 132 13.34 -11.80 5.32
CA GLU A 132 12.81 -10.79 6.26
C GLU A 132 11.28 -10.70 6.15
N ILE A 133 10.62 -10.44 7.29
CA ILE A 133 9.17 -10.33 7.37
C ILE A 133 8.75 -8.89 7.11
N VAL A 134 7.72 -8.75 6.28
CA VAL A 134 7.03 -7.50 5.98
C VAL A 134 5.55 -7.67 6.31
N TYR A 135 4.96 -6.72 7.00
CA TYR A 135 3.53 -6.68 7.22
C TYR A 135 2.88 -5.83 6.14
N VAL A 136 1.84 -6.36 5.51
CA VAL A 136 1.14 -5.69 4.42
C VAL A 136 -0.33 -5.54 4.79
N GLU A 137 -0.83 -4.31 4.66
CA GLU A 137 -2.24 -3.98 4.78
C GLU A 137 -2.68 -3.24 3.53
N GLY A 138 -3.78 -3.70 2.88
CA GLY A 138 -4.14 -2.98 1.67
C GLY A 138 -5.13 -3.64 0.76
N GLY A 139 -4.98 -3.28 -0.49
CA GLY A 139 -5.98 -3.34 -1.52
C GLY A 139 -6.81 -2.05 -1.50
N PHE A 140 -6.15 -0.88 -1.29
CA PHE A 140 -6.82 0.42 -1.23
C PHE A 140 -6.75 1.13 -2.58
N GLY A 141 -7.78 1.94 -2.84
CA GLY A 141 -7.88 2.75 -4.06
C GLY A 141 -8.73 2.11 -5.14
N ILE A 142 -9.13 2.95 -6.11
CA ILE A 142 -10.04 2.61 -7.20
C ILE A 142 -9.35 2.59 -8.57
N PHE A 143 -8.03 2.83 -8.61
CA PHE A 143 -7.28 2.78 -9.87
C PHE A 143 -7.13 1.33 -10.31
N ASN A 144 -8.15 0.86 -11.02
CA ASN A 144 -8.29 -0.52 -11.47
C ASN A 144 -8.88 -0.52 -12.90
N PRO A 145 -8.18 -1.07 -13.89
CA PRO A 145 -8.61 -1.06 -15.27
C PRO A 145 -9.86 -1.92 -15.54
N TYR A 146 -10.16 -2.86 -14.65
CA TYR A 146 -11.33 -3.74 -14.79
C TYR A 146 -12.66 -3.08 -14.41
N ILE A 147 -12.62 -1.86 -13.87
CA ILE A 147 -13.80 -1.03 -13.60
C ILE A 147 -14.19 -0.19 -14.83
N LEU A 148 -13.23 0.04 -15.73
CA LEU A 148 -13.36 0.92 -16.89
C LEU A 148 -13.44 0.09 -18.16
N GLY A 149 -14.56 0.11 -18.83
CA GLY A 149 -14.86 -0.28 -20.23
C GLY A 149 -14.01 -1.33 -20.94
N ASP A 150 -14.45 -1.74 -22.10
CA ASP A 150 -13.99 -2.98 -22.75
C ASP A 150 -13.00 -2.79 -23.93
N GLU A 151 -12.77 -1.55 -24.41
CA GLU A 151 -12.12 -1.36 -25.71
C GLU A 151 -10.60 -1.27 -25.64
N GLY A 152 -10.01 -0.88 -24.53
CA GLY A 152 -8.56 -0.72 -24.39
C GLY A 152 -8.17 0.39 -23.43
N PHE A 153 -6.86 0.62 -23.26
CA PHE A 153 -6.33 1.57 -22.30
C PHE A 153 -5.26 2.46 -22.91
N VAL A 154 -5.29 3.72 -22.55
CA VAL A 154 -4.15 4.62 -22.68
C VAL A 154 -3.62 4.84 -21.26
N LEU A 155 -2.43 4.34 -20.99
CA LEU A 155 -1.75 4.44 -19.72
C LEU A 155 -0.66 5.50 -19.83
N ILE A 156 -0.64 6.44 -18.90
CA ILE A 156 0.37 7.50 -18.85
C ILE A 156 1.09 7.41 -17.52
N ALA A 157 2.40 7.22 -17.55
CA ALA A 157 3.23 7.12 -16.36
C ALA A 157 4.41 8.09 -16.41
N GLY A 158 4.77 8.64 -15.25
CA GLY A 158 5.98 9.45 -15.07
C GLY A 158 6.82 8.91 -13.94
N GLY A 159 8.11 8.64 -14.19
CA GLY A 159 9.03 8.13 -13.17
C GLY A 159 8.47 6.91 -12.43
N ILE A 160 8.35 6.98 -11.08
CA ILE A 160 7.85 5.87 -10.26
C ILE A 160 6.34 5.60 -10.43
N GLY A 161 5.60 6.50 -11.07
CA GLY A 161 4.20 6.25 -11.47
C GLY A 161 4.02 5.04 -12.37
N ILE A 162 5.11 4.47 -12.89
CA ILE A 162 5.10 3.19 -13.59
C ILE A 162 4.72 2.01 -12.69
N ALA A 163 4.89 2.09 -11.37
CA ALA A 163 4.64 1.00 -10.44
C ALA A 163 3.20 0.43 -10.55
N PRO A 164 2.12 1.21 -10.39
CA PRO A 164 0.77 0.69 -10.54
C PRO A 164 0.47 0.24 -11.98
N VAL A 165 1.08 0.89 -12.97
CA VAL A 165 0.93 0.51 -14.38
C VAL A 165 1.53 -0.87 -14.64
N MET A 166 2.70 -1.17 -14.07
CA MET A 166 3.29 -2.53 -14.17
C MET A 166 2.38 -3.59 -13.57
N GLY A 167 1.74 -3.31 -12.42
CA GLY A 167 0.75 -4.22 -11.85
C GLY A 167 -0.38 -4.52 -12.84
N ILE A 168 -0.89 -3.50 -13.51
CA ILE A 168 -1.94 -3.63 -14.52
C ILE A 168 -1.45 -4.45 -15.72
N LEU A 169 -0.30 -4.11 -16.30
CA LEU A 169 0.25 -4.80 -17.47
C LEU A 169 0.54 -6.28 -17.17
N ARG A 170 1.11 -6.57 -16.00
CA ARG A 170 1.35 -7.95 -15.54
C ARG A 170 0.05 -8.73 -15.36
N SER A 171 -0.98 -8.10 -14.77
CA SER A 171 -2.30 -8.72 -14.64
C SER A 171 -2.95 -9.00 -16.00
N MET A 172 -2.82 -8.09 -16.94
CA MET A 172 -3.34 -8.28 -18.30
C MET A 172 -2.61 -9.43 -19.01
N ALA A 173 -1.28 -9.48 -18.90
CA ALA A 173 -0.48 -10.56 -19.46
C ALA A 173 -0.89 -11.92 -18.87
N ASP A 174 -0.99 -12.05 -17.56
CA ASP A 174 -1.38 -13.27 -16.86
C ASP A 174 -2.81 -13.72 -17.21
N ARG A 175 -3.73 -12.78 -17.40
CA ARG A 175 -5.10 -13.04 -17.86
C ARG A 175 -5.21 -13.33 -19.35
N LYS A 176 -4.12 -13.13 -20.11
CA LYS A 176 -4.13 -13.17 -21.59
C LYS A 176 -5.16 -12.19 -22.16
N ASP A 177 -5.29 -11.04 -21.51
CA ASP A 177 -6.18 -9.97 -21.94
C ASP A 177 -5.68 -9.38 -23.27
N ARG A 178 -6.56 -9.33 -24.29
CA ARG A 178 -6.21 -8.90 -25.64
C ARG A 178 -6.61 -7.47 -25.96
N ARG A 179 -7.06 -6.72 -24.95
CA ARG A 179 -7.39 -5.31 -25.16
C ARG A 179 -6.16 -4.51 -25.55
N TYR A 180 -6.36 -3.50 -26.36
CA TYR A 180 -5.26 -2.62 -26.77
C TYR A 180 -4.77 -1.80 -25.57
N VAL A 181 -3.44 -1.72 -25.46
CA VAL A 181 -2.78 -0.88 -24.45
C VAL A 181 -1.76 0.01 -25.14
N VAL A 182 -1.88 1.30 -24.91
CA VAL A 182 -0.86 2.28 -25.31
C VAL A 182 -0.26 2.86 -24.04
N LEU A 183 1.05 2.71 -23.86
CA LEU A 183 1.76 3.26 -22.72
C LEU A 183 2.63 4.46 -23.15
N TYR A 184 2.35 5.60 -22.52
CA TYR A 184 3.26 6.75 -22.55
C TYR A 184 4.02 6.79 -21.22
N TYR A 185 5.34 6.55 -21.29
CA TYR A 185 6.18 6.54 -20.11
C TYR A 185 7.26 7.62 -20.19
N GLY A 186 7.14 8.64 -19.33
CA GLY A 186 8.08 9.74 -19.20
C GLY A 186 9.14 9.48 -18.13
N SER A 187 10.40 9.63 -18.48
CA SER A 187 11.55 9.60 -17.59
C SER A 187 12.53 10.71 -17.94
N ARG A 188 13.45 11.07 -17.02
CA ARG A 188 14.44 12.13 -17.28
C ARG A 188 15.46 11.72 -18.33
N ASP A 189 15.90 10.48 -18.25
CA ASP A 189 16.91 9.85 -19.10
C ASP A 189 16.58 8.36 -19.22
N LYS A 190 17.30 7.69 -20.12
CA LYS A 190 17.09 6.27 -20.40
C LYS A 190 17.44 5.38 -19.22
N GLU A 191 18.45 5.75 -18.45
CA GLU A 191 18.93 5.00 -17.27
C GLU A 191 17.93 5.05 -16.12
N SER A 192 17.08 6.08 -16.09
CA SER A 192 16.01 6.24 -15.10
C SER A 192 14.71 5.49 -15.46
N ILE A 193 14.64 4.88 -16.66
CA ILE A 193 13.47 4.08 -17.04
C ILE A 193 13.48 2.78 -16.22
N GLY A 194 12.52 2.66 -15.29
CA GLY A 194 12.30 1.41 -14.59
C GLY A 194 11.57 0.39 -15.47
N PHE A 195 11.91 -0.88 -15.31
CA PHE A 195 11.29 -2.00 -16.04
C PHE A 195 11.48 -1.97 -17.56
N TYR A 196 12.51 -1.29 -18.07
CA TYR A 196 12.75 -1.15 -19.51
C TYR A 196 12.82 -2.50 -20.23
N ASP A 197 13.42 -3.52 -19.59
CA ASP A 197 13.59 -4.86 -20.17
C ASP A 197 12.29 -5.68 -20.13
N GLU A 198 11.27 -5.22 -19.41
CA GLU A 198 9.98 -5.91 -19.27
C GLU A 198 8.89 -5.25 -20.13
N LEU A 199 9.08 -3.98 -20.49
CA LEU A 199 8.16 -3.19 -21.35
C LEU A 199 8.45 -3.39 -22.82
#